data_97932e3b49e820bc944f8823c2389876
#
_entry.id   97932e3b49e820bc944f8823c2389876
#
_cell.length_a   1.000
_cell.length_b   1.000
_cell.length_c   1.000
_cell.angle_alpha   90.00
_cell.angle_beta   90.00
_cell.angle_gamma   90.00
#
_symmetry.space_group_name_H-M   'P 1'
#
loop_
_entity.id
_entity.type
_entity.pdbx_description
1 polymer ?
#
loop_
_entity_poly.entity_id
_entity_poly.type
_entity_poly.pdbx_seq_one_letter_code
_entity_poly.pdbx_strand_id
1 'polypeptide(L)'
;MNITQNHIMSNLNILFFFCFVLSNVSPKFTYGKESRSQCFGSLLITYEDDQNIFQDITLRDYRIAYPNIKVGFPSVRYSFIASLETFGDCCWKIYSKRKFKGEMQVIYPTEDLFYADFQPISIKKVNCI
;
A
#
# COMPACT_ATOMS: atom_id res chain seq x y z
N MET A 1 19.39 -33.98 -51.78
CA MET A 1 19.77 -34.01 -50.35
C MET A 1 19.93 -32.66 -49.69
N ASN A 2 19.95 -31.57 -50.45
CA ASN A 2 20.11 -30.22 -49.91
C ASN A 2 18.80 -29.47 -49.58
N ILE A 3 17.64 -30.05 -49.86
CA ILE A 3 16.34 -29.40 -49.72
C ILE A 3 15.85 -29.45 -48.25
N THR A 4 16.25 -30.47 -47.49
CA THR A 4 15.85 -30.63 -46.07
C THR A 4 16.59 -29.69 -45.13
N GLN A 5 17.80 -29.26 -45.44
CA GLN A 5 18.53 -28.30 -44.62
C GLN A 5 17.99 -26.87 -44.75
N ASN A 6 17.51 -26.48 -45.94
CA ASN A 6 16.94 -25.15 -46.12
C ASN A 6 15.57 -24.98 -45.44
N HIS A 7 14.80 -26.05 -45.28
CA HIS A 7 13.52 -25.99 -44.56
C HIS A 7 13.70 -25.85 -43.07
N ILE A 8 14.74 -26.44 -42.48
CA ILE A 8 15.01 -26.34 -41.06
C ILE A 8 15.55 -24.98 -40.70
N MET A 9 16.35 -24.33 -41.53
CA MET A 9 16.82 -22.97 -41.31
C MET A 9 15.70 -21.92 -41.42
N SER A 10 14.75 -22.12 -42.31
CA SER A 10 13.60 -21.23 -42.44
C SER A 10 12.69 -21.27 -41.24
N ASN A 11 12.48 -22.44 -40.65
CA ASN A 11 11.69 -22.59 -39.43
C ASN A 11 12.39 -22.01 -38.16
N LEU A 12 13.71 -22.07 -38.11
CA LEU A 12 14.49 -21.50 -37.05
C LEU A 12 14.43 -19.96 -37.08
N ASN A 13 14.47 -19.35 -38.22
CA ASN A 13 14.35 -17.91 -38.37
C ASN A 13 12.97 -17.39 -38.01
N ILE A 14 11.92 -18.14 -38.30
CA ILE A 14 10.55 -17.79 -37.90
C ILE A 14 10.38 -17.87 -36.37
N LEU A 15 10.95 -18.87 -35.73
CA LEU A 15 10.94 -19.01 -34.28
C LEU A 15 11.73 -17.90 -33.59
N PHE A 16 12.87 -17.50 -34.12
CA PHE A 16 13.64 -16.38 -33.62
C PHE A 16 12.89 -15.06 -33.73
N PHE A 17 12.19 -14.85 -34.83
CA PHE A 17 11.37 -13.66 -35.04
C PHE A 17 10.19 -13.58 -34.08
N PHE A 18 9.54 -14.71 -33.79
CA PHE A 18 8.45 -14.78 -32.79
C PHE A 18 8.93 -14.51 -31.40
N CYS A 19 10.06 -15.04 -30.97
CA CYS A 19 10.64 -14.75 -29.67
C CYS A 19 11.03 -13.28 -29.52
N PHE A 20 11.49 -12.63 -30.58
CA PHE A 20 11.86 -11.23 -30.59
C PHE A 20 10.63 -10.30 -30.48
N VAL A 21 9.55 -10.63 -31.13
CA VAL A 21 8.28 -9.88 -31.07
C VAL A 21 7.63 -10.01 -29.70
N LEU A 22 7.66 -11.19 -29.08
CA LEU A 22 7.14 -11.43 -27.74
C LEU A 22 7.94 -10.71 -26.66
N SER A 23 9.26 -10.62 -26.80
CA SER A 23 10.11 -9.90 -25.86
C SER A 23 9.94 -8.37 -25.94
N ASN A 24 9.54 -7.83 -27.09
CA ASN A 24 9.27 -6.40 -27.25
C ASN A 24 7.88 -5.99 -26.75
N VAL A 25 6.94 -6.91 -26.62
CA VAL A 25 5.60 -6.64 -26.07
C VAL A 25 5.62 -6.67 -24.55
N SER A 26 6.53 -7.44 -23.94
CA SER A 26 6.69 -7.56 -22.49
C SER A 26 7.01 -6.24 -21.76
N PRO A 27 7.84 -5.31 -22.29
CA PRO A 27 8.14 -4.06 -21.59
C PRO A 27 7.02 -3.03 -21.59
N LYS A 28 5.97 -3.22 -22.40
CA LYS A 28 4.83 -2.28 -22.44
C LYS A 28 3.82 -2.50 -21.31
N PHE A 29 3.92 -3.59 -20.59
CA PHE A 29 3.26 -3.76 -19.31
C PHE A 29 4.05 -2.99 -18.25
N THR A 30 4.12 -1.71 -18.39
CA THR A 30 4.69 -0.82 -17.40
C THR A 30 3.73 -0.68 -16.23
N TYR A 31 3.69 -1.66 -15.39
CA TYR A 31 3.34 -1.47 -13.97
C TYR A 31 4.31 -0.50 -13.29
N GLY A 32 5.33 -0.06 -14.00
CA GLY A 32 6.43 0.72 -13.48
C GLY A 32 6.12 2.18 -13.14
N LYS A 33 4.94 2.69 -13.41
CA LYS A 33 4.58 4.06 -13.01
C LYS A 33 3.99 4.16 -11.60
N GLU A 34 3.42 3.08 -11.10
CA GLU A 34 2.77 3.10 -9.78
C GLU A 34 3.70 2.72 -8.64
N SER A 35 4.78 2.02 -8.91
CA SER A 35 5.74 1.60 -7.90
C SER A 35 6.79 2.65 -7.57
N ARG A 36 6.75 3.80 -8.23
CA ARG A 36 7.76 4.81 -8.03
C ARG A 36 7.57 5.53 -6.72
N SER A 37 8.58 5.44 -5.90
CA SER A 37 8.73 6.17 -4.65
C SER A 37 7.64 5.89 -3.62
N GLN A 38 7.13 4.67 -3.54
CA GLN A 38 6.33 4.29 -2.39
C GLN A 38 7.24 4.13 -1.18
N CYS A 39 6.93 4.87 -0.15
CA CYS A 39 7.53 4.67 1.15
C CYS A 39 7.15 3.29 1.72
N PHE A 40 7.95 2.79 2.64
CA PHE A 40 7.65 1.59 3.41
C PHE A 40 7.35 1.97 4.85
N GLY A 41 6.27 1.46 5.37
CA GLY A 41 5.94 1.74 6.76
C GLY A 41 4.61 1.18 7.19
N SER A 42 4.48 1.02 8.49
CA SER A 42 3.26 0.60 9.17
C SER A 42 2.85 1.63 10.21
N LEU A 43 1.61 1.57 10.63
CA LEU A 43 1.05 2.41 11.68
C LEU A 43 0.48 1.52 12.78
N LEU A 44 0.99 1.66 13.97
CA LEU A 44 0.44 1.03 15.16
C LEU A 44 -0.62 1.94 15.76
N ILE A 45 -1.81 1.39 15.97
CA ILE A 45 -2.93 2.08 16.59
C ILE A 45 -3.18 1.44 17.95
N THR A 46 -2.99 2.20 19.00
CA THR A 46 -3.38 1.80 20.36
C THR A 46 -4.76 2.37 20.66
N TYR A 47 -5.69 1.48 20.97
CA TYR A 47 -7.06 1.86 21.30
C TYR A 47 -7.49 1.29 22.66
N GLU A 48 -8.40 1.99 23.30
CA GLU A 48 -9.04 1.57 24.52
C GLU A 48 -10.43 1.02 24.21
N ASP A 49 -10.71 -0.20 24.62
CA ASP A 49 -12.01 -0.84 24.40
C ASP A 49 -13.06 -0.38 25.43
N ASP A 50 -14.27 -0.91 25.32
CA ASP A 50 -15.39 -0.60 26.22
C ASP A 50 -15.17 -1.06 27.68
N GLN A 51 -14.18 -1.90 27.92
CA GLN A 51 -13.78 -2.37 29.24
C GLN A 51 -12.56 -1.60 29.80
N ASN A 52 -12.13 -0.52 29.13
CA ASN A 52 -10.95 0.28 29.44
C ASN A 52 -9.64 -0.53 29.37
N ILE A 53 -9.58 -1.50 28.48
CA ILE A 53 -8.38 -2.29 28.21
C ILE A 53 -7.73 -1.73 26.92
N PHE A 54 -6.43 -1.45 27.02
CA PHE A 54 -5.64 -1.03 25.87
C PHE A 54 -5.28 -2.22 25.00
N GLN A 55 -5.50 -2.07 23.70
CA GLN A 55 -5.15 -3.07 22.70
C GLN A 55 -4.51 -2.37 21.50
N ASP A 56 -3.79 -3.13 20.70
CA ASP A 56 -3.07 -2.63 19.54
C ASP A 56 -3.53 -3.31 18.27
N ILE A 57 -3.62 -2.53 17.20
CA ILE A 57 -3.72 -3.03 15.82
C ILE A 57 -2.65 -2.38 14.96
N THR A 58 -2.13 -3.13 14.01
CA THR A 58 -1.13 -2.61 13.07
C THR A 58 -1.72 -2.50 11.68
N LEU A 59 -1.71 -1.29 11.14
CA LEU A 59 -1.97 -1.05 9.72
C LEU A 59 -0.69 -1.36 8.94
N ARG A 60 -0.72 -2.47 8.23
CA ARG A 60 0.46 -3.00 7.56
C ARG A 60 0.77 -2.29 6.26
N ASP A 61 1.98 -2.45 5.81
CA ASP A 61 2.56 -1.76 4.67
C ASP A 61 1.88 -2.08 3.32
N TYR A 62 1.32 -3.26 3.15
CA TYR A 62 0.71 -3.67 1.89
C TYR A 62 -0.59 -2.94 1.51
N ARG A 63 -1.24 -2.29 2.46
CA ARG A 63 -2.47 -1.55 2.23
C ARG A 63 -2.27 -0.07 2.52
N ILE A 64 -2.55 0.75 1.53
CA ILE A 64 -2.29 2.19 1.59
C ILE A 64 -3.47 3.04 2.05
N ALA A 65 -4.68 2.50 2.06
CA ALA A 65 -5.87 3.28 2.35
C ALA A 65 -6.91 2.49 3.15
N TYR A 66 -7.42 3.12 4.19
CA TYR A 66 -8.45 2.60 5.08
C TYR A 66 -9.59 3.63 5.14
N PRO A 67 -10.59 3.54 4.23
CA PRO A 67 -11.68 4.53 4.16
C PRO A 67 -12.61 4.51 5.38
N ASN A 68 -12.60 3.43 6.12
CA ASN A 68 -13.27 3.29 7.40
C ASN A 68 -12.59 2.21 8.25
N ILE A 69 -11.81 2.63 9.24
CA ILE A 69 -11.08 1.68 10.09
C ILE A 69 -11.99 0.82 10.94
N LYS A 70 -13.19 1.30 11.27
CA LYS A 70 -14.16 0.54 12.07
C LYS A 70 -14.76 -0.64 11.33
N VAL A 71 -14.80 -0.59 10.01
CA VAL A 71 -15.21 -1.72 9.14
C VAL A 71 -14.06 -2.70 8.95
N GLY A 72 -12.86 -2.19 8.70
CA GLY A 72 -11.67 -3.02 8.53
C GLY A 72 -11.22 -3.74 9.80
N PHE A 73 -11.50 -3.15 10.94
CA PHE A 73 -11.13 -3.69 12.25
C PHE A 73 -12.32 -3.63 13.20
N PRO A 74 -13.15 -4.67 13.23
CA PRO A 74 -14.36 -4.69 14.08
C PRO A 74 -14.08 -4.49 15.57
N SER A 75 -12.91 -4.87 16.05
CA SER A 75 -12.48 -4.66 17.43
C SER A 75 -12.40 -3.18 17.83
N VAL A 76 -12.19 -2.28 16.85
CA VAL A 76 -12.10 -0.82 17.07
C VAL A 76 -13.47 -0.13 17.00
N ARG A 77 -14.52 -0.84 16.64
CA ARG A 77 -15.83 -0.25 16.32
C ARG A 77 -16.42 0.61 17.43
N TYR A 78 -16.24 0.20 18.67
CA TYR A 78 -16.76 0.89 19.86
C TYR A 78 -15.64 1.40 20.77
N SER A 79 -14.45 1.47 20.26
CA SER A 79 -13.27 1.86 21.00
C SER A 79 -12.86 3.30 20.73
N PHE A 80 -12.04 3.82 21.60
CA PHE A 80 -11.42 5.13 21.50
C PHE A 80 -9.94 4.95 21.11
N ILE A 81 -9.50 5.59 20.05
CA ILE A 81 -8.09 5.57 19.66
C ILE A 81 -7.31 6.49 20.60
N ALA A 82 -6.41 5.90 21.35
CA ALA A 82 -5.62 6.60 22.36
C ALA A 82 -4.34 7.19 21.74
N SER A 83 -3.59 6.42 20.96
CA SER A 83 -2.35 6.87 20.36
C SER A 83 -2.04 6.17 19.04
N LEU A 84 -1.15 6.76 18.27
CA LEU A 84 -0.68 6.29 16.97
C LEU A 84 0.85 6.34 16.96
N GLU A 85 1.48 5.34 16.39
CA GLU A 85 2.93 5.26 16.27
C GLU A 85 3.32 4.79 14.87
N THR A 86 4.23 5.50 14.23
CA THR A 86 4.68 5.18 12.89
C THR A 86 5.96 4.36 12.90
N PHE A 87 6.05 3.40 12.00
CA PHE A 87 7.24 2.61 11.73
C PHE A 87 7.58 2.72 10.25
N GLY A 88 8.85 2.97 9.96
CA GLY A 88 9.31 3.17 8.59
C GLY A 88 9.38 4.64 8.19
N ASP A 89 9.29 4.92 6.90
CA ASP A 89 9.52 6.25 6.32
C ASP A 89 8.27 6.90 5.72
N CYS A 90 7.10 6.29 5.91
CA CYS A 90 5.84 6.84 5.42
C CYS A 90 5.27 7.91 6.35
N CYS A 91 4.57 8.85 5.77
CA CYS A 91 3.61 9.69 6.47
C CYS A 91 2.22 9.07 6.40
N TRP A 92 1.39 9.43 7.36
CA TRP A 92 0.02 8.98 7.44
C TRP A 92 -0.91 10.17 7.59
N LYS A 93 -1.94 10.21 6.75
CA LYS A 93 -3.04 11.18 6.88
C LYS A 93 -4.19 10.52 7.61
N ILE A 94 -4.64 11.14 8.67
CA ILE A 94 -5.81 10.71 9.44
C ILE A 94 -6.94 11.71 9.26
N TYR A 95 -8.17 11.20 9.21
CA TYR A 95 -9.36 12.00 8.93
C TYR A 95 -10.47 11.69 9.94
N SER A 96 -11.22 12.71 10.32
CA SER A 96 -12.31 12.61 11.29
C SER A 96 -13.58 11.95 10.74
N LYS A 97 -13.68 11.77 9.43
CA LYS A 97 -14.83 11.16 8.77
C LYS A 97 -14.41 10.06 7.81
N ARG A 98 -15.38 9.26 7.37
CA ARG A 98 -15.19 8.22 6.37
C ARG A 98 -14.73 8.80 5.04
N LYS A 99 -14.10 7.97 4.22
CA LYS A 99 -13.68 8.30 2.85
C LYS A 99 -12.78 9.54 2.77
N PHE A 100 -11.89 9.69 3.74
CA PHE A 100 -10.88 10.76 3.77
C PHE A 100 -11.47 12.16 3.75
N LYS A 101 -12.49 12.37 4.57
CA LYS A 101 -13.20 13.65 4.72
C LYS A 101 -13.10 14.16 6.16
N GLY A 102 -13.52 15.40 6.35
CA GLY A 102 -13.53 16.07 7.64
C GLY A 102 -12.18 16.69 7.98
N GLU A 103 -11.90 16.79 9.28
CA GLU A 103 -10.61 17.28 9.76
C GLU A 103 -9.50 16.31 9.37
N MET A 104 -8.33 16.84 9.11
CA MET A 104 -7.16 16.05 8.71
C MET A 104 -5.93 16.47 9.49
N GLN A 105 -5.17 15.48 9.95
CA GLN A 105 -3.84 15.64 10.49
C GLN A 105 -2.86 14.74 9.76
N VAL A 106 -1.60 15.16 9.68
CA VAL A 106 -0.51 14.37 9.11
C VAL A 106 0.38 13.88 10.23
N ILE A 107 0.64 12.57 10.23
CA ILE A 107 1.60 11.95 11.14
C ILE A 107 2.89 11.71 10.37
N TYR A 108 3.96 12.34 10.81
CA TYR A 108 5.30 12.16 10.24
C TYR A 108 6.01 10.98 10.92
N PRO A 109 6.96 10.32 10.21
CA PRO A 109 7.78 9.30 10.82
C PRO A 109 8.55 9.88 12.01
N THR A 110 8.31 9.31 13.18
CA THR A 110 8.95 9.75 14.42
C THR A 110 8.99 8.57 15.39
N GLU A 111 9.88 8.62 16.35
CA GLU A 111 9.94 7.65 17.45
C GLU A 111 8.92 7.96 18.56
N ASP A 112 8.24 9.11 18.48
CA ASP A 112 7.30 9.54 19.50
C ASP A 112 5.88 9.08 19.19
N LEU A 113 5.09 8.87 20.24
CA LEU A 113 3.67 8.62 20.13
C LEU A 113 2.94 9.88 19.65
N PHE A 114 2.00 9.69 18.74
CA PHE A 114 1.15 10.74 18.21
C PHE A 114 -0.24 10.66 18.84
N TYR A 115 -0.74 11.79 19.29
CA TYR A 115 -2.08 11.94 19.83
C TYR A 115 -2.89 12.83 18.89
N ALA A 116 -3.94 12.26 18.29
CA ALA A 116 -4.79 13.01 17.36
C ALA A 116 -5.71 13.99 18.13
N ASP A 117 -5.98 15.13 17.49
CA ASP A 117 -6.93 16.12 18.06
C ASP A 117 -8.40 15.70 17.87
N PHE A 118 -8.64 14.66 17.09
CA PHE A 118 -9.96 14.07 16.85
C PHE A 118 -9.85 12.56 16.76
N GLN A 119 -10.98 11.86 16.81
CA GLN A 119 -11.01 10.42 16.60
C GLN A 119 -10.86 10.07 15.12
N PRO A 120 -9.79 9.40 14.70
CA PRO A 120 -9.61 8.98 13.32
C PRO A 120 -10.68 7.96 12.89
N ILE A 121 -11.27 8.19 11.74
CA ILE A 121 -12.23 7.27 11.11
C ILE A 121 -11.67 6.68 9.81
N SER A 122 -10.97 7.48 9.03
CA SER A 122 -10.25 7.02 7.84
C SER A 122 -8.79 7.41 7.89
N ILE A 123 -7.95 6.55 7.33
CA ILE A 123 -6.49 6.67 7.41
C ILE A 123 -5.89 6.32 6.06
N LYS A 124 -4.90 7.05 5.63
CA LYS A 124 -4.23 6.86 4.36
C LYS A 124 -2.73 7.00 4.51
N LYS A 125 -1.99 6.01 4.01
CA LYS A 125 -0.53 6.06 3.91
C LYS A 125 -0.13 6.94 2.72
N VAL A 126 0.82 7.84 2.93
CA VAL A 126 1.33 8.75 1.91
C VAL A 126 2.83 8.93 2.01
N ASN A 127 3.45 9.38 0.93
CA ASN A 127 4.83 9.83 0.99
C ASN A 127 4.94 11.15 1.76
N CYS A 128 6.01 11.29 2.52
CA CYS A 128 6.31 12.53 3.24
C CYS A 128 6.99 13.53 2.29
N ILE A 129 6.25 14.38 1.69
CA ILE A 129 6.82 15.47 0.88
C ILE A 129 6.11 16.75 1.18
#